data_8b1741b0546c5e83ccb4faa71ea6cc24
#
_entry.id   8b1741b0546c5e83ccb4faa71ea6cc24
#
_cell.length_a   1.000
_cell.length_b   1.000
_cell.length_c   1.000
_cell.angle_alpha   90.00
_cell.angle_beta   90.00
_cell.angle_gamma   90.00
#
_symmetry.space_group_name_H-M   'P 1'
#
loop_
_entity.id
_entity.type
_entity.pdbx_description
1 polymer ?
#
loop_
_entity_poly.entity_id
_entity_poly.type
_entity_poly.pdbx_seq_one_letter_code
_entity_poly.pdbx_strand_id
1 'polypeptide(L)'
;AKIIYNFGDDFLETSGSSVENSRRLDKTNSYNGKDKSELIHISPHVSLTGATAERWVPIKPGSETLLVLSLAQIIREQKENYVNLSQILDDFKPELISKKVGINSEKIYELAKNFIKNSPSLAIGGGPSGRTSNQMSLHVALNILNAVSGNINKTIKFPDQQEPENTSHKNIIKLIDDLNKEKISLLIIDDSNPLHACLL
;
A
#
# COMPACT_ATOMS: atom_id res chain seq x y z
N ALA A 1 1.19 14.98 2.54
CA ALA A 1 1.07 14.78 1.09
C ALA A 1 0.05 15.74 0.51
N LYS A 2 0.25 16.22 -0.71
CA LYS A 2 -0.77 17.01 -1.44
C LYS A 2 -1.77 16.10 -2.14
N ILE A 3 -1.34 14.90 -2.51
CA ILE A 3 -2.15 13.86 -3.11
C ILE A 3 -1.80 12.51 -2.51
N ILE A 4 -2.82 11.72 -2.25
CA ILE A 4 -2.71 10.37 -1.71
C ILE A 4 -3.37 9.40 -2.70
N TYR A 5 -2.63 8.43 -3.21
CA TYR A 5 -3.15 7.31 -3.97
C TYR A 5 -3.30 6.11 -3.06
N ASN A 6 -4.53 5.69 -2.85
CA ASN A 6 -4.87 4.57 -2.00
C ASN A 6 -5.29 3.36 -2.84
N PHE A 7 -4.44 2.34 -2.87
CA PHE A 7 -4.67 1.09 -3.60
C PHE A 7 -5.37 0.07 -2.72
N GLY A 8 -6.66 0.28 -2.52
CA GLY A 8 -7.57 -0.66 -1.85
C GLY A 8 -7.45 -0.76 -0.33
N ASP A 9 -6.65 0.08 0.33
CA ASP A 9 -6.62 0.09 1.79
C ASP A 9 -7.86 0.79 2.36
N ASP A 10 -8.56 0.10 3.25
CA ASP A 10 -9.74 0.63 3.93
C ASP A 10 -9.38 1.07 5.36
N PHE A 11 -8.51 2.08 5.43
CA PHE A 11 -7.94 2.58 6.67
C PHE A 11 -8.96 3.33 7.56
N LEU A 12 -10.14 3.66 7.06
CA LEU A 12 -11.21 4.26 7.86
C LEU A 12 -12.08 3.22 8.58
N GLU A 13 -12.01 1.94 8.18
CA GLU A 13 -12.85 0.90 8.75
C GLU A 13 -12.04 -0.32 9.23
N THR A 14 -11.22 -0.94 8.36
CA THR A 14 -10.65 -2.26 8.60
C THR A 14 -9.16 -2.28 8.88
N SER A 15 -8.43 -1.22 8.59
CA SER A 15 -6.96 -1.19 8.71
C SER A 15 -6.49 -0.28 9.84
N GLY A 16 -5.79 -0.84 10.81
CA GLY A 16 -5.18 -0.09 11.90
C GLY A 16 -6.21 0.56 12.84
N SER A 17 -5.91 1.76 13.32
CA SER A 17 -6.83 2.53 14.17
C SER A 17 -7.70 3.44 13.32
N SER A 18 -8.94 3.03 13.04
CA SER A 18 -9.89 3.79 12.22
C SER A 18 -10.17 5.19 12.79
N VAL A 19 -10.27 5.33 14.11
CA VAL A 19 -10.48 6.62 14.80
C VAL A 19 -9.29 7.55 14.61
N GLU A 20 -8.07 7.04 14.76
CA GLU A 20 -6.86 7.85 14.55
C GLU A 20 -6.70 8.24 13.08
N ASN A 21 -6.93 7.32 12.16
CA ASN A 21 -6.86 7.55 10.73
C ASN A 21 -7.90 8.59 10.29
N SER A 22 -9.15 8.51 10.80
CA SER A 22 -10.18 9.51 10.54
C SER A 22 -9.77 10.91 11.02
N ARG A 23 -9.23 11.01 12.23
CA ARG A 23 -8.72 12.30 12.76
C ARG A 23 -7.56 12.86 11.95
N ARG A 24 -6.68 11.99 11.44
CA ARG A 24 -5.54 12.39 10.59
C ARG A 24 -6.03 12.88 9.23
N LEU A 25 -6.97 12.16 8.62
CA LEU A 25 -7.57 12.55 7.34
C LEU A 25 -8.33 13.87 7.47
N ASP A 26 -9.12 14.05 8.53
CA ASP A 26 -9.87 15.28 8.79
C ASP A 26 -8.95 16.51 8.94
N LYS A 27 -7.79 16.36 9.59
CA LYS A 27 -6.78 17.42 9.65
C LYS A 27 -6.24 17.81 8.27
N THR A 28 -6.16 16.88 7.33
CA THR A 28 -5.72 17.16 5.95
C THR A 28 -6.82 17.76 5.10
N ASN A 29 -8.08 17.60 5.51
CA ASN A 29 -9.27 18.13 4.86
C ASN A 29 -9.79 19.43 5.53
N SER A 30 -8.99 20.03 6.43
CA SER A 30 -9.44 21.16 7.23
C SER A 30 -10.01 22.29 6.35
N TYR A 31 -11.12 22.86 6.83
CA TYR A 31 -11.99 23.86 6.18
C TYR A 31 -11.25 25.12 5.67
N ASN A 32 -10.05 25.37 6.13
CA ASN A 32 -9.27 26.56 5.76
C ASN A 32 -8.53 26.46 4.41
N GLY A 33 -8.72 25.38 3.65
CA GLY A 33 -8.38 25.30 2.20
C GLY A 33 -6.91 25.37 1.80
N LYS A 34 -5.99 25.67 2.72
CA LYS A 34 -4.57 25.89 2.36
C LYS A 34 -3.73 24.62 2.26
N ASP A 35 -4.14 23.55 2.93
CA ASP A 35 -3.36 22.30 3.01
C ASP A 35 -4.19 21.05 2.70
N LYS A 36 -5.21 21.16 1.86
CA LYS A 36 -6.07 20.03 1.49
C LYS A 36 -5.28 18.99 0.70
N SER A 37 -5.30 17.74 1.19
CA SER A 37 -4.80 16.58 0.45
C SER A 37 -5.92 16.01 -0.41
N GLU A 38 -5.66 15.74 -1.68
CA GLU A 38 -6.57 15.00 -2.55
C GLU A 38 -6.39 13.49 -2.32
N LEU A 39 -7.46 12.78 -1.91
CA LEU A 39 -7.48 11.34 -1.78
C LEU A 39 -8.09 10.71 -3.03
N ILE A 40 -7.32 9.90 -3.73
CA ILE A 40 -7.79 9.10 -4.87
C ILE A 40 -7.78 7.63 -4.47
N HIS A 41 -8.95 7.02 -4.43
CA HIS A 41 -9.11 5.60 -4.12
C HIS A 41 -9.08 4.77 -5.41
N ILE A 42 -8.17 3.83 -5.51
CA ILE A 42 -7.95 2.98 -6.68
C ILE A 42 -8.18 1.53 -6.25
N SER A 43 -9.32 0.98 -6.64
CA SER A 43 -9.71 -0.36 -6.18
C SER A 43 -10.84 -0.94 -7.02
N PRO A 44 -11.07 -2.27 -6.97
CA PRO A 44 -12.18 -2.90 -7.67
C PRO A 44 -13.55 -2.60 -7.06
N HIS A 45 -13.61 -2.15 -5.81
CA HIS A 45 -14.86 -1.83 -5.11
C HIS A 45 -14.72 -0.56 -4.28
N VAL A 46 -15.83 0.04 -3.93
CA VAL A 46 -15.88 1.23 -3.07
C VAL A 46 -16.04 0.76 -1.62
N SER A 47 -15.02 1.02 -0.80
CA SER A 47 -15.07 0.88 0.65
C SER A 47 -15.54 2.18 1.32
N LEU A 48 -15.63 2.21 2.66
CA LEU A 48 -15.88 3.45 3.39
C LEU A 48 -14.82 4.50 3.08
N THR A 49 -13.55 4.11 3.03
CA THR A 49 -12.46 5.00 2.61
C THR A 49 -12.64 5.49 1.17
N GLY A 50 -13.07 4.59 0.28
CA GLY A 50 -13.35 4.94 -1.12
C GLY A 50 -14.52 5.91 -1.28
N ALA A 51 -15.54 5.79 -0.43
CA ALA A 51 -16.71 6.69 -0.44
C ALA A 51 -16.37 8.11 0.05
N THR A 52 -15.32 8.25 0.86
CA THR A 52 -14.85 9.57 1.34
C THR A 52 -13.78 10.19 0.43
N ALA A 53 -13.26 9.44 -0.55
CA ALA A 53 -12.27 9.94 -1.49
C ALA A 53 -12.86 10.95 -2.48
N GLU A 54 -12.07 11.94 -2.90
CA GLU A 54 -12.46 12.90 -3.94
C GLU A 54 -12.70 12.22 -5.28
N ARG A 55 -12.03 11.10 -5.52
CA ARG A 55 -12.20 10.32 -6.75
C ARG A 55 -11.95 8.84 -6.52
N TRP A 56 -12.85 8.03 -7.05
CA TRP A 56 -12.64 6.58 -7.18
C TRP A 56 -12.26 6.23 -8.62
N VAL A 57 -11.23 5.39 -8.75
CA VAL A 57 -10.76 4.82 -10.01
C VAL A 57 -10.97 3.32 -9.98
N PRO A 58 -12.00 2.79 -10.66
CA PRO A 58 -12.24 1.36 -10.70
C PRO A 58 -11.17 0.64 -11.52
N ILE A 59 -10.66 -0.46 -10.99
CA ILE A 59 -9.73 -1.36 -11.66
C ILE A 59 -10.17 -2.82 -11.50
N LYS A 60 -9.59 -3.73 -12.29
CA LYS A 60 -9.87 -5.15 -12.14
C LYS A 60 -9.26 -5.70 -10.84
N PRO A 61 -9.96 -6.61 -10.14
CA PRO A 61 -9.42 -7.23 -8.92
C PRO A 61 -8.07 -7.89 -9.16
N GLY A 62 -7.12 -7.68 -8.23
CA GLY A 62 -5.77 -8.26 -8.27
C GLY A 62 -4.82 -7.58 -9.27
N SER A 63 -5.23 -6.48 -9.90
CA SER A 63 -4.40 -5.74 -10.84
C SER A 63 -3.71 -4.51 -10.24
N GLU A 64 -3.87 -4.28 -8.94
CA GLU A 64 -3.31 -3.14 -8.22
C GLU A 64 -1.79 -3.04 -8.40
N THR A 65 -1.09 -4.16 -8.21
CA THR A 65 0.36 -4.24 -8.36
C THR A 65 0.82 -3.82 -9.76
N LEU A 66 0.11 -4.27 -10.80
CA LEU A 66 0.43 -3.94 -12.19
C LEU A 66 0.32 -2.44 -12.44
N LEU A 67 -0.75 -1.83 -11.93
CA LEU A 67 -0.95 -0.39 -12.06
C LEU A 67 0.13 0.40 -11.31
N VAL A 68 0.43 0.02 -10.07
CA VAL A 68 1.48 0.68 -9.26
C VAL A 68 2.84 0.61 -9.95
N LEU A 69 3.23 -0.55 -10.51
CA LEU A 69 4.49 -0.70 -11.23
C LEU A 69 4.50 0.10 -12.53
N SER A 70 3.36 0.20 -13.22
CA SER A 70 3.26 1.04 -14.41
C SER A 70 3.40 2.54 -14.10
N LEU A 71 2.80 3.01 -13.01
CA LEU A 71 3.01 4.39 -12.55
C LEU A 71 4.48 4.62 -12.19
N ALA A 72 5.11 3.68 -11.50
CA ALA A 72 6.54 3.75 -11.16
C ALA A 72 7.43 3.79 -12.41
N GLN A 73 7.09 3.02 -13.44
CA GLN A 73 7.80 2.99 -14.72
C GLN A 73 7.75 4.35 -15.41
N ILE A 74 6.56 4.96 -15.57
CA ILE A 74 6.40 6.28 -16.17
C ILE A 74 7.19 7.35 -15.41
N ILE A 75 7.12 7.31 -14.06
CA ILE A 75 7.79 8.29 -13.21
C ILE A 75 9.31 8.14 -13.29
N ARG A 76 9.81 6.91 -13.30
CA ARG A 76 11.23 6.61 -13.47
C ARG A 76 11.78 7.16 -14.77
N GLU A 77 11.08 7.00 -15.90
CA GLU A 77 11.53 7.50 -17.20
C GLU A 77 11.76 9.02 -17.22
N GLN A 78 11.12 9.75 -16.31
CA GLN A 78 11.31 11.18 -16.17
C GLN A 78 12.46 11.55 -15.21
N LYS A 79 13.12 10.54 -14.60
CA LYS A 79 14.17 10.75 -13.58
C LYS A 79 15.34 9.80 -13.82
N GLU A 80 16.49 10.34 -14.18
CA GLU A 80 17.69 9.57 -14.53
C GLU A 80 18.32 8.74 -13.37
N ASN A 81 17.89 8.98 -12.13
CA ASN A 81 18.58 8.45 -10.94
C ASN A 81 18.24 6.98 -10.58
N TYR A 82 17.36 6.29 -11.34
CA TYR A 82 16.88 4.95 -11.00
C TYR A 82 17.12 3.92 -12.13
N VAL A 83 18.28 3.97 -12.76
CA VAL A 83 18.66 3.11 -13.91
C VAL A 83 18.57 1.62 -13.56
N ASN A 84 18.93 1.24 -12.32
CA ASN A 84 18.93 -0.17 -11.89
C ASN A 84 17.53 -0.81 -11.83
N LEU A 85 16.44 -0.03 -11.85
CA LEU A 85 15.06 -0.52 -11.86
C LEU A 85 14.51 -0.74 -13.28
N SER A 86 15.26 -0.40 -14.33
CA SER A 86 14.80 -0.52 -15.73
C SER A 86 14.42 -1.96 -16.07
N GLN A 87 15.28 -2.92 -15.75
CA GLN A 87 15.05 -4.33 -16.07
C GLN A 87 13.76 -4.90 -15.46
N ILE A 88 13.34 -4.36 -14.31
CA ILE A 88 12.11 -4.81 -13.63
C ILE A 88 10.88 -4.07 -14.15
N LEU A 89 11.01 -2.78 -14.44
CA LEU A 89 9.86 -1.91 -14.73
C LEU A 89 9.50 -1.85 -16.22
N ASP A 90 10.40 -2.22 -17.12
CA ASP A 90 10.16 -2.11 -18.59
C ASP A 90 9.03 -3.02 -19.09
N ASP A 91 8.70 -4.09 -18.38
CA ASP A 91 7.56 -4.98 -18.68
C ASP A 91 6.20 -4.39 -18.27
N PHE A 92 6.19 -3.27 -17.54
CA PHE A 92 4.98 -2.64 -17.00
C PHE A 92 4.57 -1.36 -17.73
N LYS A 93 4.88 -1.26 -19.02
CA LYS A 93 4.42 -0.13 -19.85
C LYS A 93 2.90 -0.07 -19.90
N PRO A 94 2.28 1.13 -19.87
CA PRO A 94 0.83 1.29 -19.88
C PRO A 94 0.11 0.53 -20.99
N GLU A 95 0.69 0.48 -22.18
CA GLU A 95 0.14 -0.21 -23.34
C GLU A 95 0.02 -1.72 -23.12
N LEU A 96 0.97 -2.32 -22.38
CA LEU A 96 1.02 -3.75 -22.11
C LEU A 96 0.05 -4.17 -21.00
N ILE A 97 -0.20 -3.27 -20.03
CA ILE A 97 -0.97 -3.63 -18.84
C ILE A 97 -2.40 -3.10 -18.83
N SER A 98 -2.74 -2.13 -19.66
CA SER A 98 -4.05 -1.44 -19.69
C SER A 98 -5.23 -2.42 -19.73
N LYS A 99 -5.19 -3.43 -20.60
CA LYS A 99 -6.24 -4.46 -20.70
C LYS A 99 -6.35 -5.33 -19.44
N LYS A 100 -5.21 -5.59 -18.76
CA LYS A 100 -5.17 -6.39 -17.53
C LYS A 100 -5.73 -5.60 -16.35
N VAL A 101 -5.44 -4.31 -16.30
CA VAL A 101 -5.92 -3.40 -15.24
C VAL A 101 -7.38 -2.98 -15.47
N GLY A 102 -7.82 -2.90 -16.71
CA GLY A 102 -9.18 -2.50 -17.07
C GLY A 102 -9.38 -1.00 -17.25
N ILE A 103 -8.28 -0.24 -17.37
CA ILE A 103 -8.29 1.19 -17.71
C ILE A 103 -7.38 1.43 -18.92
N ASN A 104 -7.66 2.48 -19.70
CA ASN A 104 -6.86 2.78 -20.88
C ASN A 104 -5.49 3.37 -20.52
N SER A 105 -4.55 3.30 -21.46
CA SER A 105 -3.18 3.79 -21.24
C SER A 105 -3.14 5.29 -20.98
N GLU A 106 -3.98 6.09 -21.65
CA GLU A 106 -4.07 7.53 -21.43
C GLU A 106 -4.41 7.87 -19.98
N LYS A 107 -5.32 7.09 -19.37
CA LYS A 107 -5.69 7.26 -17.95
C LYS A 107 -4.54 6.91 -17.01
N ILE A 108 -3.74 5.91 -17.35
CA ILE A 108 -2.55 5.55 -16.57
C ILE A 108 -1.52 6.70 -16.63
N TYR A 109 -1.28 7.27 -17.82
CA TYR A 109 -0.41 8.44 -17.97
C TYR A 109 -0.95 9.66 -17.23
N GLU A 110 -2.26 9.91 -17.26
CA GLU A 110 -2.91 10.98 -16.49
C GLU A 110 -2.66 10.82 -14.99
N LEU A 111 -2.86 9.60 -14.46
CA LEU A 111 -2.61 9.29 -13.04
C LEU A 111 -1.14 9.53 -12.67
N ALA A 112 -0.19 9.05 -13.46
CA ALA A 112 1.23 9.26 -13.20
C ALA A 112 1.59 10.75 -13.20
N LYS A 113 1.12 11.51 -14.18
CA LYS A 113 1.34 12.96 -14.29
C LYS A 113 0.73 13.71 -13.11
N ASN A 114 -0.49 13.33 -12.71
CA ASN A 114 -1.16 13.94 -11.54
C ASN A 114 -0.39 13.67 -10.24
N PHE A 115 0.12 12.44 -10.06
CA PHE A 115 0.88 12.05 -8.89
C PHE A 115 2.19 12.83 -8.73
N ILE A 116 2.90 13.08 -9.85
CA ILE A 116 4.14 13.88 -9.85
C ILE A 116 3.85 15.36 -9.65
N LYS A 117 2.86 15.90 -10.37
CA LYS A 117 2.52 17.32 -10.34
C LYS A 117 2.15 17.81 -8.95
N ASN A 118 1.50 16.95 -8.16
CA ASN A 118 1.06 17.24 -6.81
C ASN A 118 2.04 16.72 -5.74
N SER A 119 3.34 16.75 -6.03
CA SER A 119 4.38 16.43 -5.03
C SER A 119 4.39 17.47 -3.89
N PRO A 120 4.65 17.04 -2.63
CA PRO A 120 4.93 15.69 -2.16
C PRO A 120 3.67 14.82 -2.12
N SER A 121 3.75 13.69 -2.80
CA SER A 121 2.67 12.70 -2.93
C SER A 121 2.84 11.54 -1.96
N LEU A 122 1.85 10.64 -1.91
CA LEU A 122 1.92 9.41 -1.11
C LEU A 122 1.13 8.30 -1.79
N ALA A 123 1.73 7.13 -1.93
CA ALA A 123 1.03 5.92 -2.35
C ALA A 123 0.95 4.95 -1.17
N ILE A 124 -0.26 4.53 -0.84
CA ILE A 124 -0.58 3.53 0.18
C ILE A 124 -1.44 2.43 -0.42
N GLY A 125 -1.49 1.30 0.23
CA GLY A 125 -2.32 0.18 -0.23
C GLY A 125 -2.26 -0.99 0.73
N GLY A 126 -3.13 -1.95 0.49
CA GLY A 126 -3.31 -3.09 1.35
C GLY A 126 -4.80 -3.39 1.55
N GLY A 127 -5.19 -3.69 2.79
CA GLY A 127 -6.58 -3.90 3.14
C GLY A 127 -7.20 -5.16 2.51
N PRO A 128 -8.55 -5.27 2.50
CA PRO A 128 -9.25 -6.47 2.04
C PRO A 128 -9.01 -6.86 0.59
N SER A 129 -8.91 -5.89 -0.31
CA SER A 129 -8.60 -6.13 -1.73
C SER A 129 -7.17 -6.59 -1.98
N GLY A 130 -6.26 -6.30 -1.04
CA GLY A 130 -4.88 -6.76 -1.08
C GLY A 130 -4.64 -8.13 -0.43
N ARG A 131 -5.66 -8.73 0.24
CA ARG A 131 -5.56 -10.06 0.89
C ARG A 131 -5.59 -11.21 -0.13
N THR A 132 -4.74 -11.10 -1.13
CA THR A 132 -4.51 -12.11 -2.14
C THR A 132 -3.08 -12.64 -1.99
N SER A 133 -2.73 -13.69 -2.74
CA SER A 133 -1.35 -14.18 -2.85
C SER A 133 -0.36 -13.09 -3.29
N ASN A 134 -0.86 -11.98 -3.85
CA ASN A 134 -0.06 -10.88 -4.38
C ASN A 134 0.15 -9.70 -3.39
N GLN A 135 -0.29 -9.82 -2.13
CA GLN A 135 -0.20 -8.71 -1.16
C GLN A 135 1.24 -8.22 -0.96
N MET A 136 2.19 -9.13 -0.82
CA MET A 136 3.61 -8.77 -0.67
C MET A 136 4.11 -8.01 -1.92
N SER A 137 3.74 -8.45 -3.10
CA SER A 137 4.11 -7.79 -4.36
C SER A 137 3.55 -6.37 -4.45
N LEU A 138 2.31 -6.15 -3.95
CA LEU A 138 1.73 -4.82 -3.89
C LEU A 138 2.53 -3.89 -2.96
N HIS A 139 2.89 -4.35 -1.76
CA HIS A 139 3.69 -3.54 -0.82
C HIS A 139 5.08 -3.20 -1.39
N VAL A 140 5.73 -4.15 -2.05
CA VAL A 140 7.02 -3.90 -2.74
C VAL A 140 6.83 -2.85 -3.85
N ALA A 141 5.80 -2.99 -4.67
CA ALA A 141 5.50 -2.05 -5.75
C ALA A 141 5.22 -0.63 -5.23
N LEU A 142 4.45 -0.50 -4.14
CA LEU A 142 4.18 0.78 -3.48
C LEU A 142 5.45 1.44 -2.96
N ASN A 143 6.35 0.67 -2.36
CA ASN A 143 7.65 1.17 -1.92
C ASN A 143 8.50 1.66 -3.11
N ILE A 144 8.50 0.93 -4.23
CA ILE A 144 9.18 1.35 -5.46
C ILE A 144 8.57 2.67 -5.97
N LEU A 145 7.24 2.76 -6.09
CA LEU A 145 6.55 3.97 -6.54
C LEU A 145 6.89 5.18 -5.66
N ASN A 146 6.83 5.02 -4.35
CA ASN A 146 7.16 6.09 -3.41
C ASN A 146 8.65 6.48 -3.48
N ALA A 147 9.56 5.51 -3.68
CA ALA A 147 10.98 5.77 -3.82
C ALA A 147 11.29 6.58 -5.10
N VAL A 148 10.81 6.13 -6.27
CA VAL A 148 11.05 6.83 -7.55
C VAL A 148 10.38 8.21 -7.58
N SER A 149 9.29 8.38 -6.83
CA SER A 149 8.60 9.68 -6.68
C SER A 149 9.34 10.64 -5.75
N GLY A 150 10.31 10.15 -4.95
CA GLY A 150 11.05 10.94 -3.97
C GLY A 150 10.23 11.27 -2.71
N ASN A 151 9.35 10.36 -2.31
CA ASN A 151 8.47 10.49 -1.15
C ASN A 151 9.14 10.02 0.16
N ILE A 152 10.21 9.21 0.07
CA ILE A 152 10.98 8.73 1.22
C ILE A 152 11.59 9.94 1.96
N ASN A 153 11.50 9.93 3.28
CA ASN A 153 11.88 11.01 4.19
C ASN A 153 11.09 12.33 4.03
N LYS A 154 10.07 12.35 3.14
CA LYS A 154 9.13 13.48 3.00
C LYS A 154 7.74 13.12 3.53
N THR A 155 7.04 12.24 2.86
CA THR A 155 5.72 11.76 3.24
C THR A 155 5.78 10.41 3.95
N ILE A 156 6.84 9.64 3.73
CA ILE A 156 7.14 8.40 4.44
C ILE A 156 8.34 8.66 5.35
N LYS A 157 8.16 8.43 6.65
CA LYS A 157 9.21 8.48 7.66
C LYS A 157 9.29 7.14 8.34
N PHE A 158 10.48 6.61 8.47
CA PHE A 158 10.73 5.41 9.26
C PHE A 158 11.01 5.84 10.70
N PRO A 159 10.32 5.29 11.70
CA PRO A 159 10.60 5.60 13.10
C PRO A 159 12.02 5.14 13.48
N ASP A 160 12.70 5.92 14.30
CA ASP A 160 14.02 5.56 14.84
C ASP A 160 13.94 4.42 15.87
N GLN A 161 12.77 4.19 16.46
CA GLN A 161 12.51 3.09 17.37
C GLN A 161 11.66 2.05 16.65
N GLN A 162 12.10 0.80 16.72
CA GLN A 162 11.27 -0.32 16.31
C GLN A 162 10.06 -0.37 17.26
N GLU A 163 8.85 -0.39 16.69
CA GLU A 163 7.67 -0.74 17.45
C GLU A 163 7.87 -2.10 18.14
N PRO A 164 7.17 -2.38 19.27
CA PRO A 164 7.31 -3.63 19.97
C PRO A 164 7.23 -4.79 18.97
N GLU A 165 8.20 -5.67 19.06
CA GLU A 165 8.40 -6.76 18.12
C GLU A 165 7.12 -7.56 17.94
N ASN A 166 6.42 -7.33 16.85
CA ASN A 166 5.43 -8.29 16.39
C ASN A 166 6.17 -9.60 16.16
N THR A 167 5.78 -10.62 16.91
CA THR A 167 6.42 -11.92 16.85
C THR A 167 6.45 -12.42 15.41
N SER A 168 7.62 -12.58 14.84
CA SER A 168 7.78 -13.03 13.47
C SER A 168 7.27 -14.47 13.32
N HIS A 169 6.83 -14.84 12.13
CA HIS A 169 6.44 -16.22 11.81
C HIS A 169 7.53 -17.24 12.20
N LYS A 170 8.82 -16.87 12.08
CA LYS A 170 9.96 -17.67 12.53
C LYS A 170 9.92 -17.97 14.03
N ASN A 171 9.48 -17.02 14.85
CA ASN A 171 9.38 -17.21 16.29
C ASN A 171 8.23 -18.15 16.65
N ILE A 172 7.14 -18.14 15.89
CA ILE A 172 6.04 -19.10 16.06
C ILE A 172 6.51 -20.52 15.72
N ILE A 173 7.23 -20.70 14.61
CA ILE A 173 7.81 -22.00 14.24
C ILE A 173 8.79 -22.49 15.32
N LYS A 174 9.64 -21.60 15.82
CA LYS A 174 10.57 -21.92 16.91
C LYS A 174 9.83 -22.32 18.20
N LEU A 175 8.74 -21.60 18.54
CA LEU A 175 7.91 -21.95 19.71
C LEU A 175 7.32 -23.36 19.56
N ILE A 176 6.82 -23.72 18.38
CA ILE A 176 6.29 -25.06 18.10
C ILE A 176 7.39 -26.12 18.25
N ASP A 177 8.59 -25.86 17.71
CA ASP A 177 9.73 -26.77 17.85
C ASP A 177 10.17 -26.95 19.31
N ASP A 178 10.19 -25.88 20.08
CA ASP A 178 10.54 -25.93 21.52
C ASP A 178 9.45 -26.62 22.33
N LEU A 179 8.17 -26.52 21.96
CA LEU A 179 7.08 -27.32 22.55
C LEU A 179 7.25 -28.82 22.26
N ASN A 180 7.51 -29.18 21.00
CA ASN A 180 7.72 -30.54 20.55
C ASN A 180 8.95 -31.20 21.21
N LYS A 181 9.94 -30.42 21.61
CA LYS A 181 11.15 -30.84 22.33
C LYS A 181 10.99 -30.81 23.85
N GLU A 182 9.77 -30.61 24.35
CA GLU A 182 9.46 -30.56 25.79
C GLU A 182 10.28 -29.54 26.59
N LYS A 183 10.75 -28.47 25.93
CA LYS A 183 11.52 -27.40 26.58
C LYS A 183 10.65 -26.38 27.31
N ILE A 184 9.34 -26.38 27.07
CA ILE A 184 8.38 -25.43 27.62
C ILE A 184 7.47 -26.19 28.58
N SER A 185 7.54 -25.86 29.88
CA SER A 185 6.74 -26.47 30.91
C SER A 185 5.33 -25.92 31.04
N LEU A 186 5.11 -24.68 30.59
CA LEU A 186 3.82 -24.00 30.66
C LEU A 186 3.66 -23.06 29.49
N LEU A 187 2.54 -23.18 28.77
CA LEU A 187 2.12 -22.24 27.73
C LEU A 187 0.77 -21.63 28.12
N ILE A 188 0.70 -20.31 28.19
CA ILE A 188 -0.55 -19.59 28.43
C ILE A 188 -0.98 -18.96 27.08
N ILE A 189 -2.20 -19.29 26.67
CA ILE A 189 -2.82 -18.74 25.46
C ILE A 189 -4.03 -17.94 25.91
N ASP A 190 -4.02 -16.64 25.60
CA ASP A 190 -5.11 -15.71 25.94
C ASP A 190 -5.75 -15.16 24.68
N ASP A 191 -7.08 -15.23 24.61
CA ASP A 191 -7.96 -14.71 23.54
C ASP A 191 -7.45 -14.95 22.11
N SER A 192 -6.80 -16.10 21.88
CA SER A 192 -6.32 -16.48 20.54
C SER A 192 -6.51 -17.96 20.27
N ASN A 193 -6.70 -18.31 18.99
CA ASN A 193 -6.74 -19.69 18.54
C ASN A 193 -5.61 -19.95 17.52
N PRO A 194 -4.41 -20.33 17.98
CA PRO A 194 -3.26 -20.53 17.10
C PRO A 194 -3.45 -21.64 16.07
N LEU A 195 -4.26 -22.67 16.37
CA LEU A 195 -4.55 -23.75 15.43
C LEU A 195 -5.40 -23.28 14.24
N HIS A 196 -6.19 -22.23 14.42
CA HIS A 196 -7.00 -21.64 13.35
C HIS A 196 -6.24 -20.54 12.62
N ALA A 197 -5.43 -19.77 13.35
CA ALA A 197 -4.72 -18.61 12.80
C ALA A 197 -3.41 -18.97 12.08
N CYS A 198 -2.75 -20.06 12.48
CA CYS A 198 -1.53 -20.54 11.84
C CYS A 198 -1.89 -21.65 10.83
N LEU A 199 -1.99 -21.30 9.57
CA LEU A 199 -1.92 -22.26 8.48
C LEU A 199 -0.46 -22.70 8.35
N LEU A 200 -0.12 -23.84 8.98
CA LEU A 200 1.17 -24.49 8.86
C LEU A 200 1.17 -25.44 7.67
#